data_03ffab24a7ad1957e2ffcc7acd1b6672
#
_entry.id   03ffab24a7ad1957e2ffcc7acd1b6672
#
_cell.length_a   1.000
_cell.length_b   1.000
_cell.length_c   1.000
_cell.angle_alpha   90.00
_cell.angle_beta   90.00
_cell.angle_gamma   90.00
#
_symmetry.space_group_name_H-M   'P 1'
#
loop_
_entity.id
_entity.type
_entity.pdbx_description
1 polymer ?
#
loop_
_entity_poly.entity_id
_entity_poly.type
_entity_poly.pdbx_seq_one_letter_code
_entity_poly.pdbx_strand_id
1 'polypeptide(L)'
;MAGFFKRNILDKAMILGAVICIVITTFTAFAEDCEEKPQEVLRLHILANSDSKDDQTLKYDLRDYMLSTFSDVFGNCDSFSQSLAVANERRAEIEEKANEFVHSKGYSYNVKCEVAKTYFTTRKYENVTLPAGEYTAVRLLIGNAEGRNHRCAYLPHRVNFLPKNRANGLKKAVIMK
;
A
#
# COMPACT_ATOMS: atom_id res chain seq x y z
N MET A 1 46.27 -36.03 32.39
CA MET A 1 45.53 -36.19 31.11
C MET A 1 44.10 -35.63 31.14
N ALA A 2 43.41 -35.55 32.28
CA ALA A 2 42.04 -35.03 32.36
C ALA A 2 41.83 -33.53 32.03
N GLY A 3 42.82 -32.69 32.27
CA GLY A 3 42.74 -31.25 32.01
C GLY A 3 42.77 -30.83 30.54
N PHE A 4 43.47 -31.60 29.71
CA PHE A 4 43.57 -31.33 28.25
C PHE A 4 42.29 -31.66 27.52
N PHE A 5 41.61 -32.73 27.94
CA PHE A 5 40.35 -33.14 27.34
C PHE A 5 39.17 -32.19 27.69
N LYS A 6 39.18 -31.66 28.92
CA LYS A 6 38.19 -30.69 29.40
C LYS A 6 38.28 -29.34 28.69
N ARG A 7 39.52 -28.89 28.34
CA ARG A 7 39.75 -27.64 27.60
C ARG A 7 39.22 -27.74 26.17
N ASN A 8 39.43 -28.85 25.49
CA ASN A 8 38.90 -29.08 24.13
C ASN A 8 37.39 -29.08 24.05
N ILE A 9 36.69 -29.52 25.10
CA ILE A 9 35.22 -29.49 25.15
C ILE A 9 34.72 -28.05 25.36
N LEU A 10 35.35 -27.29 26.24
CA LEU A 10 35.02 -25.89 26.48
C LEU A 10 35.26 -25.02 25.23
N ASP A 11 36.38 -25.23 24.54
CA ASP A 11 36.68 -24.50 23.31
C ASP A 11 35.64 -24.80 22.21
N LYS A 12 35.24 -26.06 22.07
CA LYS A 12 34.16 -26.45 21.11
C LYS A 12 32.81 -25.87 21.50
N ALA A 13 32.48 -25.85 22.79
CA ALA A 13 31.22 -25.25 23.26
C ALA A 13 31.21 -23.75 23.04
N MET A 14 32.31 -23.04 23.26
CA MET A 14 32.44 -21.61 22.96
C MET A 14 32.31 -21.31 21.48
N ILE A 15 32.97 -22.07 20.61
CA ILE A 15 32.83 -21.92 19.15
C ILE A 15 31.38 -22.17 18.70
N LEU A 16 30.74 -23.22 19.17
CA LEU A 16 29.38 -23.52 18.87
C LEU A 16 28.42 -22.41 19.34
N GLY A 17 28.64 -21.89 20.56
CA GLY A 17 27.87 -20.77 21.09
C GLY A 17 28.02 -19.50 20.23
N ALA A 18 29.25 -19.17 19.81
CA ALA A 18 29.52 -18.03 18.95
C ALA A 18 28.85 -18.18 17.58
N VAL A 19 28.89 -19.36 16.98
CA VAL A 19 28.21 -19.63 15.70
C VAL A 19 26.69 -19.47 15.85
N ILE A 20 26.08 -19.98 16.91
CA ILE A 20 24.64 -19.83 17.17
C ILE A 20 24.29 -18.35 17.36
N CYS A 21 25.07 -17.58 18.11
CA CYS A 21 24.86 -16.14 18.27
C CYS A 21 24.91 -15.41 16.93
N ILE A 22 25.89 -15.72 16.07
CA ILE A 22 26.00 -15.09 14.74
C ILE A 22 24.77 -15.45 13.89
N VAL A 23 24.33 -16.69 13.89
CA VAL A 23 23.14 -17.12 13.14
C VAL A 23 21.89 -16.41 13.64
N ILE A 24 21.70 -16.29 14.97
CA ILE A 24 20.54 -15.59 15.53
C ILE A 24 20.61 -14.10 15.18
N THR A 25 21.74 -13.43 15.32
CA THR A 25 21.87 -12.00 15.02
C THR A 25 21.68 -11.69 13.53
N THR A 26 22.17 -12.54 12.63
CA THR A 26 21.94 -12.39 11.20
C THR A 26 20.49 -12.64 10.84
N PHE A 27 19.82 -13.59 11.51
CA PHE A 27 18.40 -13.87 11.27
C PHE A 27 17.49 -12.74 11.76
N THR A 28 17.79 -12.14 12.93
CA THR A 28 17.03 -10.98 13.43
C THR A 28 17.21 -9.75 12.56
N ALA A 29 18.44 -9.45 12.10
CA ALA A 29 18.70 -8.36 11.18
C ALA A 29 17.97 -8.56 9.83
N PHE A 30 17.91 -9.80 9.33
CA PHE A 30 17.15 -10.13 8.13
C PHE A 30 15.64 -9.99 8.34
N ALA A 31 15.14 -10.35 9.53
CA ALA A 31 13.72 -10.21 9.86
C ALA A 31 13.29 -8.73 9.94
N GLU A 32 14.13 -7.86 10.49
CA GLU A 32 13.90 -6.41 10.53
C GLU A 32 13.86 -5.78 9.13
N ASP A 33 14.71 -6.21 8.21
CA ASP A 33 14.69 -5.77 6.81
C ASP A 33 13.47 -6.29 6.04
N CYS A 34 12.88 -7.41 6.48
CA CYS A 34 11.65 -7.96 5.91
C CYS A 34 10.36 -7.30 6.47
N GLU A 35 10.43 -6.58 7.57
CA GLU A 35 9.37 -5.68 8.03
C GLU A 35 9.38 -4.37 7.21
N GLU A 36 9.17 -4.45 5.89
CA GLU A 36 8.72 -3.30 5.13
C GLU A 36 7.45 -2.79 5.82
N LYS A 37 7.55 -1.61 6.42
CA LYS A 37 6.48 -0.96 7.18
C LYS A 37 5.24 -0.81 6.28
N PRO A 38 4.24 -1.71 6.36
CA PRO A 38 3.07 -1.67 5.47
C PRO A 38 2.26 -0.38 5.64
N GLN A 39 2.53 0.37 6.72
CA GLN A 39 1.77 1.53 7.15
C GLN A 39 2.12 2.84 6.44
N GLU A 40 3.18 2.87 5.62
CA GLU A 40 3.66 4.10 4.96
C GLU A 40 3.07 4.32 3.56
N VAL A 41 2.04 3.57 3.19
CA VAL A 41 1.38 3.70 1.88
C VAL A 41 -0.09 4.10 2.05
N LEU A 42 -0.47 5.23 1.48
CA LEU A 42 -1.87 5.63 1.38
C LEU A 42 -2.53 4.86 0.23
N ARG A 43 -3.65 4.17 0.51
CA ARG A 43 -4.37 3.37 -0.49
C ARG A 43 -5.64 4.07 -0.94
N LEU A 44 -6.04 3.86 -2.18
CA LEU A 44 -7.34 4.24 -2.71
C LEU A 44 -8.24 3.00 -2.73
N HIS A 45 -9.36 3.09 -2.02
CA HIS A 45 -10.31 2.01 -1.82
C HIS A 45 -11.71 2.42 -2.28
N ILE A 46 -12.15 1.93 -3.43
CA ILE A 46 -13.48 2.26 -3.97
C ILE A 46 -14.40 1.07 -3.81
N LEU A 47 -15.54 1.28 -3.16
CA LEU A 47 -16.61 0.31 -3.01
C LEU A 47 -17.75 0.66 -3.98
N ALA A 48 -18.09 -0.31 -4.82
CA ALA A 48 -19.22 -0.16 -5.74
C ALA A 48 -20.56 -0.25 -4.98
N ASN A 49 -21.62 0.31 -5.56
CA ASN A 49 -22.96 0.20 -4.99
C ASN A 49 -23.42 -1.26 -4.84
N SER A 50 -23.13 -2.10 -5.85
CA SER A 50 -23.47 -3.53 -5.82
C SER A 50 -22.46 -4.39 -6.58
N ASP A 51 -22.71 -5.71 -6.64
CA ASP A 51 -21.90 -6.66 -7.43
C ASP A 51 -22.34 -6.74 -8.90
N SER A 52 -23.27 -5.89 -9.35
CA SER A 52 -23.68 -5.84 -10.75
C SER A 52 -22.49 -5.49 -11.65
N LYS A 53 -22.55 -5.97 -12.89
CA LYS A 53 -21.48 -5.70 -13.88
C LYS A 53 -21.31 -4.19 -14.12
N ASP A 54 -22.43 -3.46 -14.16
CA ASP A 54 -22.44 -2.02 -14.41
C ASP A 54 -21.81 -1.24 -13.25
N ASP A 55 -22.17 -1.58 -12.00
CA ASP A 55 -21.60 -0.95 -10.81
C ASP A 55 -20.10 -1.27 -10.66
N GLN A 56 -19.70 -2.48 -11.03
CA GLN A 56 -18.28 -2.85 -11.02
C GLN A 56 -17.50 -2.12 -12.12
N THR A 57 -18.11 -1.89 -13.30
CA THR A 57 -17.51 -1.10 -14.38
C THR A 57 -17.36 0.36 -13.94
N LEU A 58 -18.42 0.95 -13.39
CA LEU A 58 -18.39 2.31 -12.85
C LEU A 58 -17.29 2.50 -11.81
N LYS A 59 -17.10 1.53 -10.91
CA LYS A 59 -16.02 1.54 -9.93
C LYS A 59 -14.64 1.62 -10.59
N TYR A 60 -14.39 0.85 -11.65
CA TYR A 60 -13.11 0.89 -12.35
C TYR A 60 -12.88 2.20 -13.10
N ASP A 61 -13.91 2.71 -13.75
CA ASP A 61 -13.86 3.99 -14.44
C ASP A 61 -13.59 5.13 -13.46
N LEU A 62 -14.28 5.13 -12.31
CA LEU A 62 -14.07 6.12 -11.25
C LEU A 62 -12.64 6.02 -10.69
N ARG A 63 -12.10 4.80 -10.48
CA ARG A 63 -10.73 4.61 -10.04
C ARG A 63 -9.75 5.28 -11.00
N ASP A 64 -9.88 4.99 -12.29
CA ASP A 64 -8.95 5.49 -13.31
C ASP A 64 -9.06 7.01 -13.44
N TYR A 65 -10.26 7.56 -13.34
CA TYR A 65 -10.49 9.00 -13.29
C TYR A 65 -9.83 9.65 -12.07
N MET A 66 -10.03 9.11 -10.87
CA MET A 66 -9.46 9.64 -9.64
C MET A 66 -7.93 9.57 -9.64
N LEU A 67 -7.36 8.45 -10.10
CA LEU A 67 -5.90 8.31 -10.23
C LEU A 67 -5.31 9.32 -11.22
N SER A 68 -5.98 9.60 -12.34
CA SER A 68 -5.51 10.59 -13.31
C SER A 68 -5.65 12.03 -12.80
N THR A 69 -6.76 12.34 -12.13
CA THR A 69 -7.07 13.70 -11.64
C THR A 69 -6.16 14.12 -10.48
N PHE A 70 -5.87 13.17 -9.57
CA PHE A 70 -5.08 13.45 -8.36
C PHE A 70 -3.64 12.92 -8.43
N SER A 71 -3.18 12.42 -9.59
CA SER A 71 -1.82 11.91 -9.78
C SER A 71 -0.74 12.90 -9.39
N ASP A 72 -0.89 14.16 -9.81
CA ASP A 72 0.10 15.21 -9.56
C ASP A 72 0.07 15.67 -8.10
N VAL A 73 -1.12 15.68 -7.50
CA VAL A 73 -1.32 16.07 -6.09
C VAL A 73 -0.59 15.12 -5.16
N PHE A 74 -0.84 13.82 -5.30
CA PHE A 74 -0.21 12.80 -4.46
C PHE A 74 1.22 12.47 -4.92
N GLY A 75 1.51 12.58 -6.22
CA GLY A 75 2.84 12.38 -6.78
C GLY A 75 3.88 13.40 -6.31
N ASN A 76 3.46 14.56 -5.82
CA ASN A 76 4.34 15.60 -5.26
C ASN A 76 4.52 15.49 -3.74
N CYS A 77 3.85 14.54 -3.08
CA CYS A 77 4.04 14.29 -1.66
C CYS A 77 5.31 13.47 -1.42
N ASP A 78 6.19 13.95 -0.53
CA ASP A 78 7.47 13.30 -0.24
C ASP A 78 7.38 12.29 0.92
N SER A 79 6.24 12.23 1.61
CA SER A 79 6.03 11.33 2.74
C SER A 79 4.57 10.88 2.86
N PHE A 80 4.36 9.76 3.56
CA PHE A 80 3.03 9.27 3.93
C PHE A 80 2.24 10.33 4.73
N SER A 81 2.89 10.99 5.70
CA SER A 81 2.24 12.02 6.52
C SER A 81 1.75 13.18 5.68
N GLN A 82 2.51 13.60 4.68
CA GLN A 82 2.10 14.65 3.74
C GLN A 82 0.94 14.19 2.87
N SER A 83 0.99 12.97 2.33
CA SER A 83 -0.11 12.41 1.54
C SER A 83 -1.40 12.29 2.36
N LEU A 84 -1.28 11.92 3.64
CA LEU A 84 -2.42 11.83 4.55
C LEU A 84 -3.00 13.20 4.87
N ALA A 85 -2.16 14.21 5.11
CA ALA A 85 -2.60 15.58 5.33
C ALA A 85 -3.37 16.13 4.13
N VAL A 86 -2.80 15.96 2.91
CA VAL A 86 -3.42 16.37 1.64
C VAL A 86 -4.75 15.63 1.41
N ALA A 87 -4.81 14.33 1.70
CA ALA A 87 -6.05 13.56 1.56
C ALA A 87 -7.16 14.06 2.49
N ASN A 88 -6.82 14.45 3.72
CA ASN A 88 -7.79 15.00 4.67
C ASN A 88 -8.24 16.41 4.26
N GLU A 89 -7.30 17.27 3.87
CA GLU A 89 -7.56 18.64 3.42
C GLU A 89 -8.46 18.66 2.19
N ARG A 90 -8.16 17.83 1.19
CA ARG A 90 -8.90 17.78 -0.08
C ARG A 90 -10.03 16.78 -0.10
N ARG A 91 -10.42 16.23 1.04
CA ARG A 91 -11.48 15.21 1.11
C ARG A 91 -12.78 15.66 0.44
N ALA A 92 -13.21 16.89 0.68
CA ALA A 92 -14.42 17.45 0.08
C ALA A 92 -14.29 17.59 -1.44
N GLU A 93 -13.15 18.04 -1.94
CA GLU A 93 -12.85 18.13 -3.38
C GLU A 93 -12.85 16.75 -4.06
N ILE A 94 -12.24 15.76 -3.39
CA ILE A 94 -12.22 14.36 -3.86
C ILE A 94 -13.65 13.82 -3.96
N GLU A 95 -14.49 14.07 -2.95
CA GLU A 95 -15.89 13.67 -2.93
C GLU A 95 -16.70 14.35 -4.03
N GLU A 96 -16.54 15.66 -4.21
CA GLU A 96 -17.21 16.43 -5.25
C GLU A 96 -16.86 15.92 -6.65
N LYS A 97 -15.56 15.76 -6.94
CA LYS A 97 -15.10 15.23 -8.23
C LYS A 97 -15.58 13.81 -8.51
N ALA A 98 -15.63 12.97 -7.47
CA ALA A 98 -16.18 11.63 -7.60
C ALA A 98 -17.69 11.64 -7.92
N ASN A 99 -18.46 12.52 -7.27
CA ASN A 99 -19.90 12.70 -7.54
C ASN A 99 -20.13 13.25 -8.95
N GLU A 100 -19.41 14.29 -9.36
CA GLU A 100 -19.49 14.85 -10.71
C GLU A 100 -19.26 13.76 -11.77
N PHE A 101 -18.22 12.92 -11.57
CA PHE A 101 -17.91 11.84 -12.49
C PHE A 101 -19.03 10.79 -12.57
N VAL A 102 -19.53 10.32 -11.43
CA VAL A 102 -20.59 9.32 -11.35
C VAL A 102 -21.88 9.83 -12.04
N HIS A 103 -22.25 11.07 -11.78
CA HIS A 103 -23.41 11.70 -12.40
C HIS A 103 -23.19 11.92 -13.92
N SER A 104 -21.99 12.27 -14.36
CA SER A 104 -21.66 12.40 -15.79
C SER A 104 -21.79 11.09 -16.57
N LYS A 105 -21.66 9.94 -15.87
CA LYS A 105 -21.87 8.61 -16.43
C LYS A 105 -23.36 8.18 -16.43
N GLY A 106 -24.27 9.04 -15.97
CA GLY A 106 -25.71 8.78 -15.96
C GLY A 106 -26.23 8.02 -14.74
N TYR A 107 -25.40 7.86 -13.70
CA TYR A 107 -25.82 7.23 -12.44
C TYR A 107 -26.31 8.28 -11.44
N SER A 108 -27.34 7.92 -10.67
CA SER A 108 -27.91 8.78 -9.60
C SER A 108 -27.30 8.53 -8.22
N TYR A 109 -26.22 7.73 -8.15
CA TYR A 109 -25.56 7.42 -6.88
C TYR A 109 -24.81 8.62 -6.33
N ASN A 110 -24.85 8.77 -5.01
CA ASN A 110 -23.95 9.67 -4.30
C ASN A 110 -22.68 8.91 -3.89
N VAL A 111 -21.57 9.60 -3.96
CA VAL A 111 -20.26 9.09 -3.50
C VAL A 111 -19.88 9.81 -2.22
N LYS A 112 -19.54 9.05 -1.19
CA LYS A 112 -19.01 9.58 0.06
C LYS A 112 -17.51 9.29 0.14
N CYS A 113 -16.70 10.29 0.51
CA CYS A 113 -15.27 10.15 0.74
C CYS A 113 -14.96 10.10 2.22
N GLU A 114 -14.18 9.13 2.65
CA GLU A 114 -13.66 9.03 4.01
C GLU A 114 -12.20 8.57 4.02
N VAL A 115 -11.46 8.97 5.05
CA VAL A 115 -10.10 8.49 5.28
C VAL A 115 -10.14 7.60 6.52
N ALA A 116 -9.88 6.31 6.34
CA ALA A 116 -10.00 5.33 7.40
C ALA A 116 -8.96 4.21 7.28
N LYS A 117 -8.65 3.57 8.42
CA LYS A 117 -7.85 2.33 8.42
C LYS A 117 -8.71 1.17 7.94
N THR A 118 -8.16 0.37 7.05
CA THR A 118 -8.84 -0.78 6.47
C THR A 118 -7.84 -1.91 6.25
N TYR A 119 -8.26 -3.13 6.55
CA TYR A 119 -7.46 -4.32 6.28
C TYR A 119 -7.48 -4.68 4.80
N PHE A 120 -6.31 -4.96 4.24
CA PHE A 120 -6.14 -5.40 2.86
C PHE A 120 -5.37 -6.71 2.81
N THR A 121 -5.73 -7.56 1.86
CA THR A 121 -4.94 -8.75 1.52
C THR A 121 -3.71 -8.37 0.70
N THR A 122 -2.71 -9.24 0.68
CA THR A 122 -1.50 -9.06 -0.15
C THR A 122 -1.86 -8.75 -1.59
N ARG A 123 -1.26 -7.71 -2.16
CA ARG A 123 -1.44 -7.29 -3.55
C ARG A 123 -0.10 -7.04 -4.21
N LYS A 124 0.05 -7.63 -5.39
CA LYS A 124 1.22 -7.41 -6.24
C LYS A 124 0.86 -6.40 -7.32
N TYR A 125 1.62 -5.32 -7.39
CA TYR A 125 1.64 -4.33 -8.47
C TYR A 125 2.89 -4.57 -9.31
N GLU A 126 3.03 -3.89 -10.46
CA GLU A 126 4.16 -4.13 -11.38
C GLU A 126 5.53 -4.05 -10.70
N ASN A 127 5.72 -3.07 -9.82
CA ASN A 127 7.02 -2.76 -9.22
C ASN A 127 7.07 -2.97 -7.70
N VAL A 128 5.94 -3.33 -7.05
CA VAL A 128 5.88 -3.47 -5.59
C VAL A 128 4.85 -4.51 -5.18
N THR A 129 5.17 -5.29 -4.15
CA THR A 129 4.22 -6.17 -3.48
C THR A 129 3.88 -5.55 -2.13
N LEU A 130 2.61 -5.23 -1.94
CA LEU A 130 2.10 -4.76 -0.64
C LEU A 130 1.59 -5.96 0.14
N PRO A 131 2.15 -6.28 1.31
CA PRO A 131 1.72 -7.40 2.14
C PRO A 131 0.32 -7.20 2.69
N ALA A 132 -0.28 -8.25 3.22
CA ALA A 132 -1.55 -8.16 3.93
C ALA A 132 -1.35 -7.37 5.24
N GLY A 133 -2.32 -6.52 5.57
CA GLY A 133 -2.24 -5.71 6.79
C GLY A 133 -3.25 -4.58 6.82
N GLU A 134 -3.22 -3.79 7.88
CA GLU A 134 -4.00 -2.58 8.01
C GLU A 134 -3.26 -1.40 7.35
N TYR A 135 -3.96 -0.71 6.46
CA TYR A 135 -3.48 0.49 5.79
C TYR A 135 -4.46 1.62 5.97
N THR A 136 -3.96 2.84 6.02
CA THR A 136 -4.80 4.02 5.86
C THR A 136 -5.21 4.14 4.39
N ALA A 137 -6.48 4.34 4.14
CA ALA A 137 -7.03 4.45 2.79
C ALA A 137 -7.98 5.63 2.66
N VAL A 138 -7.92 6.29 1.50
CA VAL A 138 -9.00 7.13 1.01
C VAL A 138 -10.07 6.20 0.45
N ARG A 139 -11.23 6.16 1.08
CA ARG A 139 -12.35 5.29 0.72
C ARG A 139 -13.40 6.11 0.00
N LEU A 140 -13.80 5.65 -1.19
CA LEU A 140 -14.93 6.19 -1.94
C LEU A 140 -16.06 5.17 -1.94
N LEU A 141 -17.17 5.53 -1.32
CA LEU A 141 -18.35 4.70 -1.12
C LEU A 141 -19.41 5.13 -2.12
N ILE A 142 -19.67 4.30 -3.13
CA ILE A 142 -20.68 4.59 -4.16
C ILE A 142 -22.01 4.00 -3.71
N GLY A 143 -23.06 4.84 -3.57
CA GLY A 143 -24.39 4.40 -3.16
C GLY A 143 -24.36 3.64 -1.83
N ASN A 144 -24.87 2.40 -1.80
CA ASN A 144 -24.90 1.55 -0.61
C ASN A 144 -23.54 0.94 -0.24
N ALA A 145 -22.56 0.99 -1.14
CA ALA A 145 -21.22 0.43 -0.97
C ALA A 145 -21.19 -1.06 -0.60
N GLU A 146 -22.13 -1.86 -1.13
CA GLU A 146 -22.28 -3.29 -0.85
C GLU A 146 -21.51 -4.19 -1.82
N GLY A 147 -20.95 -3.60 -2.88
CA GLY A 147 -20.21 -4.34 -3.91
C GLY A 147 -18.91 -4.95 -3.40
N ARG A 148 -18.58 -6.16 -3.85
CA ARG A 148 -17.35 -6.88 -3.49
C ARG A 148 -16.12 -6.14 -3.95
N ASN A 149 -15.10 -6.18 -3.11
CA ASN A 149 -13.89 -5.44 -3.32
C ASN A 149 -12.74 -6.34 -3.76
N HIS A 150 -12.63 -6.59 -5.06
CA HIS A 150 -11.60 -7.46 -5.61
C HIS A 150 -10.32 -6.73 -6.06
N ARG A 151 -10.36 -5.41 -6.25
CA ARG A 151 -9.21 -4.64 -6.72
C ARG A 151 -9.14 -3.30 -6.01
N CYS A 152 -8.06 -3.07 -5.31
CA CYS A 152 -7.72 -1.80 -4.70
C CYS A 152 -6.53 -1.18 -5.42
N ALA A 153 -6.46 0.13 -5.50
CA ALA A 153 -5.30 0.87 -5.97
C ALA A 153 -4.53 1.48 -4.79
N TYR A 154 -3.31 1.94 -5.00
CA TYR A 154 -2.59 2.78 -4.06
C TYR A 154 -2.35 4.16 -4.69
N LEU A 155 -2.27 5.17 -3.86
CA LEU A 155 -1.92 6.52 -4.28
C LEU A 155 -0.39 6.64 -4.26
N PRO A 156 0.24 6.84 -5.43
CA PRO A 156 1.69 6.97 -5.49
C PRO A 156 2.08 8.29 -4.81
N HIS A 157 2.89 8.22 -3.78
CA HIS A 157 3.63 9.34 -3.25
C HIS A 157 5.12 9.08 -3.47
N ARG A 158 5.93 10.13 -3.50
CA ARG A 158 7.38 10.03 -3.69
C ARG A 158 8.06 9.35 -2.50
N VAL A 159 7.76 8.10 -2.23
CA VAL A 159 8.63 7.29 -1.36
C VAL A 159 9.66 6.63 -2.24
N ASN A 160 10.90 6.70 -1.82
CA ASN A 160 12.07 6.06 -2.46
C ASN A 160 11.97 4.51 -2.38
N PHE A 161 10.92 3.91 -2.96
CA PHE A 161 10.83 2.47 -3.20
C PHE A 161 11.58 2.05 -4.48
N LEU A 162 12.28 2.97 -5.12
CA LEU A 162 13.15 2.62 -6.23
C LEU A 162 14.61 2.57 -5.76
N PRO A 163 15.32 1.48 -6.01
CA PRO A 163 16.76 1.53 -5.94
C PRO A 163 17.25 2.69 -6.82
N LYS A 164 18.18 3.47 -6.32
CA LYS A 164 18.72 4.76 -6.78
C LYS A 164 19.15 4.85 -8.26
N ASN A 165 18.74 3.94 -9.16
CA ASN A 165 19.27 3.80 -10.51
C ASN A 165 18.27 3.93 -11.67
N ARG A 166 17.07 4.49 -11.50
CA ARG A 166 16.21 4.81 -12.67
C ARG A 166 15.41 6.10 -12.47
N ALA A 167 16.10 7.23 -12.57
CA ALA A 167 15.49 8.57 -12.45
C ALA A 167 14.78 9.07 -13.75
N ASN A 168 14.58 8.29 -14.80
CA ASN A 168 14.11 8.80 -16.10
C ASN A 168 13.01 7.95 -16.78
N GLY A 169 12.04 7.39 -16.05
CA GLY A 169 11.02 6.56 -16.71
C GLY A 169 9.58 6.60 -16.16
N LEU A 170 9.28 7.40 -15.16
CA LEU A 170 8.05 7.26 -14.36
C LEU A 170 6.88 8.19 -14.76
N LYS A 171 6.73 8.54 -16.04
CA LYS A 171 5.51 9.19 -16.52
C LYS A 171 4.45 8.23 -17.10
N LYS A 172 4.58 6.91 -16.94
CA LYS A 172 3.71 5.96 -17.67
C LYS A 172 3.34 4.65 -16.95
N ALA A 173 3.26 4.59 -15.66
CA ALA A 173 3.05 3.30 -15.00
C ALA A 173 2.03 3.31 -13.86
N VAL A 174 0.81 3.72 -14.09
CA VAL A 174 -0.32 3.43 -13.15
C VAL A 174 -1.63 3.13 -13.88
N ILE A 175 -1.58 2.76 -15.13
CA ILE A 175 -2.78 2.24 -15.83
C ILE A 175 -2.57 0.75 -16.03
N MET A 176 -3.10 -0.06 -15.13
CA MET A 176 -3.20 -1.50 -15.34
C MET A 176 -4.52 -1.82 -16.03
N LYS A 177 -4.39 -2.45 -17.18
CA LYS A 177 -5.44 -3.24 -17.83
C LYS A 177 -5.89 -4.40 -16.94
#